data_26b3b56616b6e5af08ed3ce6f5c470c6
#
_entry.id   26b3b56616b6e5af08ed3ce6f5c470c6
#
_cell.length_a   1.000
_cell.length_b   1.000
_cell.length_c   1.000
_cell.angle_alpha   90.00
_cell.angle_beta   90.00
_cell.angle_gamma   90.00
#
_symmetry.space_group_name_H-M   'P 1'
#
loop_
_entity.id
_entity.type
_entity.pdbx_description
1 polymer ?
#
loop_
_entity_poly.entity_id
_entity_poly.type
_entity_poly.pdbx_seq_one_letter_code
_entity_poly.pdbx_strand_id
1 'polypeptide(L)'
;METLIDKLLVEQSNLQTPVAQFSKIHDNHELRTDLYKHLIPLEKPAKGEQYTFQVELDKCTGCKACLVACHTLNGLDEDEAWRDVGLLEGGDDAPGFQQTVTTPCHHCLEPECMHGCPVGAYEKEPDTGIVRHLDDQCIGCEYCILKCPYDAPKYSHKRGIVRKCDMCHQRLTEGEAPACVQACPTEAISIIKINTATLRIENNFLPGAPTPAITLPTTRYVGRDVPASIKAADQSQLTLQPAHWPLAFMLVLTQIGLGVSIAALFTSTTHAVMGALIFNAGMVAATLHLGQPLKAWRFFLGLKTSWLSREILAFSLLAPIPLLLAALPFLPEFPLKDLVSFASKISLIPLAALAIFTSAMIYHDTRRVLWNLRTSLPNFFLTATAASILFISPDIFVITILALIALETTFLLPAKQTSWSPHQHSARLRIHPLAHVTFFRLFSAFLTIPGAFVSPWAT
;
A
#
# COMPACT_ATOMS: atom_id res chain seq x y z
N MET A 1 -8.93 16.66 -50.12
CA MET A 1 -9.66 17.88 -49.65
C MET A 1 -9.06 18.21 -48.29
N GLU A 2 -8.26 19.26 -48.21
CA GLU A 2 -7.70 19.71 -46.95
C GLU A 2 -8.83 20.17 -46.04
N THR A 3 -8.85 19.64 -44.83
CA THR A 3 -9.82 20.06 -43.81
C THR A 3 -9.42 21.40 -43.19
N LEU A 4 -10.37 22.07 -42.53
CA LEU A 4 -10.10 23.31 -41.78
C LEU A 4 -9.05 23.04 -40.67
N ILE A 5 -9.07 21.83 -40.10
CA ILE A 5 -8.12 21.38 -39.07
C ILE A 5 -6.71 21.31 -39.64
N ASP A 6 -6.54 20.75 -40.85
CA ASP A 6 -5.23 20.66 -41.51
C ASP A 6 -4.63 22.05 -41.74
N LYS A 7 -5.47 23.01 -42.17
CA LYS A 7 -5.03 24.41 -42.34
C LYS A 7 -4.61 25.07 -41.03
N LEU A 8 -5.38 24.88 -39.96
CA LEU A 8 -5.05 25.42 -38.65
C LEU A 8 -3.77 24.79 -38.06
N LEU A 9 -3.55 23.50 -38.30
CA LEU A 9 -2.31 22.81 -37.85
C LEU A 9 -1.09 23.34 -38.63
N VAL A 10 -1.22 23.55 -39.94
CA VAL A 10 -0.16 24.16 -40.75
C VAL A 10 0.11 25.61 -40.33
N GLU A 11 -0.93 26.37 -40.01
CA GLU A 11 -0.79 27.74 -39.51
C GLU A 11 -0.09 27.77 -38.14
N GLN A 12 -0.50 26.86 -37.22
CA GLN A 12 0.18 26.69 -35.91
C GLN A 12 1.64 26.28 -36.06
N SER A 13 1.98 25.38 -37.00
CA SER A 13 3.35 24.95 -37.24
C SER A 13 4.25 26.08 -37.76
N ASN A 14 3.64 27.12 -38.39
CA ASN A 14 4.34 28.30 -38.89
C ASN A 14 4.47 29.44 -37.87
N LEU A 15 3.76 29.37 -36.74
CA LEU A 15 3.87 30.35 -35.67
C LEU A 15 5.25 30.24 -35.01
N GLN A 16 5.94 31.36 -34.86
CA GLN A 16 7.24 31.42 -34.12
C GLN A 16 7.03 31.54 -32.61
N THR A 17 6.06 30.77 -32.07
CA THR A 17 5.88 30.69 -30.62
C THR A 17 6.93 29.80 -30.00
N PRO A 18 7.27 29.95 -28.70
CA PRO A 18 8.18 29.05 -28.00
C PRO A 18 7.75 27.57 -28.12
N VAL A 19 6.44 27.30 -28.15
CA VAL A 19 5.91 25.94 -28.32
C VAL A 19 6.16 25.40 -29.74
N ALA A 20 5.93 26.21 -30.77
CA ALA A 20 6.20 25.83 -32.16
C ALA A 20 7.70 25.63 -32.42
N GLN A 21 8.53 26.47 -31.83
CA GLN A 21 9.99 26.29 -31.88
C GLN A 21 10.43 24.98 -31.18
N PHE A 22 9.87 24.69 -30.03
CA PHE A 22 10.11 23.44 -29.30
C PHE A 22 9.68 22.23 -30.14
N SER A 23 8.48 22.25 -30.76
CA SER A 23 8.03 21.17 -31.66
C SER A 23 8.99 20.97 -32.83
N LYS A 24 9.44 22.04 -33.47
CA LYS A 24 10.42 21.95 -34.59
C LYS A 24 11.75 21.33 -34.16
N ILE A 25 12.25 21.71 -32.98
CA ILE A 25 13.49 21.16 -32.41
C ILE A 25 13.29 19.66 -32.11
N HIS A 26 12.15 19.29 -31.58
CA HIS A 26 11.79 17.90 -31.28
C HIS A 26 11.65 17.07 -32.57
N ASP A 27 10.96 17.59 -33.58
CA ASP A 27 10.74 16.90 -34.87
C ASP A 27 12.04 16.71 -35.65
N ASN A 28 12.97 17.63 -35.52
CA ASN A 28 14.32 17.55 -36.12
C ASN A 28 15.30 16.68 -35.32
N HIS A 29 14.86 16.07 -34.19
CA HIS A 29 15.73 15.37 -33.24
C HIS A 29 16.94 16.19 -32.74
N GLU A 30 16.87 17.51 -32.82
CA GLU A 30 17.85 18.43 -32.26
C GLU A 30 17.61 18.55 -30.74
N LEU A 31 17.99 17.50 -30.02
CA LEU A 31 17.91 17.53 -28.55
C LEU A 31 18.87 18.59 -28.02
N ARG A 32 18.33 19.65 -27.42
CA ARG A 32 19.12 20.68 -26.75
C ARG A 32 19.60 20.18 -25.39
N THR A 33 20.39 19.14 -25.42
CA THR A 33 20.95 18.48 -24.22
C THR A 33 21.90 19.44 -23.47
N ASP A 34 22.44 20.44 -24.14
CA ASP A 34 23.26 21.51 -23.58
C ASP A 34 22.55 22.27 -22.45
N LEU A 35 21.23 22.42 -22.51
CA LEU A 35 20.45 23.17 -21.51
C LEU A 35 20.37 22.49 -20.14
N TYR A 36 20.50 21.17 -20.06
CA TYR A 36 20.32 20.42 -18.82
C TYR A 36 21.44 19.39 -18.54
N LYS A 37 22.51 19.38 -19.36
CA LYS A 37 23.65 18.49 -19.10
C LYS A 37 24.27 18.67 -17.73
N HIS A 38 24.26 19.89 -17.21
CA HIS A 38 24.79 20.20 -15.87
C HIS A 38 23.88 19.70 -14.73
N LEU A 39 22.63 19.30 -15.03
CA LEU A 39 21.66 18.79 -14.05
C LEU A 39 21.65 17.26 -13.95
N ILE A 40 22.45 16.57 -14.75
CA ILE A 40 22.58 15.12 -14.72
C ILE A 40 24.07 14.72 -14.72
N PRO A 41 24.44 13.61 -14.08
CA PRO A 41 25.80 13.08 -14.15
C PRO A 41 26.15 12.63 -15.57
N LEU A 42 27.33 12.98 -16.05
CA LEU A 42 27.84 12.54 -17.36
C LEU A 42 28.27 11.08 -17.37
N GLU A 43 28.62 10.55 -16.21
CA GLU A 43 29.12 9.19 -16.04
C GLU A 43 28.19 8.37 -15.15
N LYS A 44 28.12 7.08 -15.41
CA LYS A 44 27.41 6.14 -14.54
C LYS A 44 27.98 6.13 -13.11
N PRO A 45 27.18 5.74 -12.10
CA PRO A 45 27.68 5.55 -10.74
C PRO A 45 28.80 4.52 -10.69
N ALA A 46 29.82 4.77 -9.87
CA ALA A 46 30.86 3.82 -9.57
C ALA A 46 30.35 2.76 -8.56
N LYS A 47 31.13 1.69 -8.37
CA LYS A 47 30.78 0.66 -7.37
C LYS A 47 30.64 1.28 -5.98
N GLY A 48 29.49 1.08 -5.35
CA GLY A 48 29.15 1.69 -4.05
C GLY A 48 28.46 3.06 -4.17
N GLU A 49 28.18 3.52 -5.37
CA GLU A 49 27.36 4.70 -5.63
C GLU A 49 26.03 4.33 -6.27
N GLN A 50 25.08 5.25 -6.23
CA GLN A 50 23.83 5.16 -7.00
C GLN A 50 23.33 6.54 -7.42
N TYR A 51 22.45 6.58 -8.44
CA TYR A 51 21.75 7.79 -8.82
C TYR A 51 20.69 8.15 -7.77
N THR A 52 20.52 9.46 -7.58
CA THR A 52 19.45 10.01 -6.75
C THR A 52 18.98 11.35 -7.25
N PHE A 53 17.77 11.74 -6.87
CA PHE A 53 17.30 13.11 -7.00
C PHE A 53 17.97 14.00 -5.95
N GLN A 54 18.41 15.18 -6.38
CA GLN A 54 18.68 16.31 -5.51
C GLN A 54 17.63 17.38 -5.75
N VAL A 55 17.07 17.92 -4.69
CA VAL A 55 16.07 19.00 -4.74
C VAL A 55 16.62 20.17 -3.94
N GLU A 56 16.84 21.29 -4.64
CA GLU A 56 17.29 22.53 -4.03
C GLU A 56 16.08 23.34 -3.58
N LEU A 57 15.90 23.41 -2.27
CA LEU A 57 14.70 23.95 -1.65
C LEU A 57 14.53 25.46 -1.93
N ASP A 58 15.63 26.20 -1.96
CA ASP A 58 15.62 27.64 -2.25
C ASP A 58 15.13 27.96 -3.67
N LYS A 59 15.31 27.03 -4.61
CA LYS A 59 14.89 27.20 -5.99
C LYS A 59 13.47 26.68 -6.27
N CYS A 60 12.92 25.82 -5.40
CA CYS A 60 11.61 25.24 -5.63
C CYS A 60 10.50 26.25 -5.35
N THR A 61 9.81 26.69 -6.39
CA THR A 61 8.68 27.64 -6.33
C THR A 61 7.30 27.01 -6.20
N GLY A 62 7.21 25.67 -6.22
CA GLY A 62 5.93 24.98 -6.17
C GLY A 62 5.09 25.06 -7.44
N CYS A 63 5.66 25.43 -8.59
CA CYS A 63 4.94 25.68 -9.84
C CYS A 63 4.29 24.45 -10.49
N LYS A 64 4.59 23.24 -10.01
CA LYS A 64 4.07 21.95 -10.49
C LYS A 64 4.45 21.57 -11.94
N ALA A 65 5.31 22.29 -12.63
CA ALA A 65 5.78 21.95 -13.97
C ALA A 65 6.39 20.52 -14.03
N CYS A 66 7.16 20.16 -13.02
CA CYS A 66 7.74 18.81 -12.89
C CYS A 66 6.69 17.69 -12.76
N LEU A 67 5.54 17.97 -12.11
CA LEU A 67 4.42 17.03 -11.99
C LEU A 67 3.76 16.84 -13.36
N VAL A 68 3.41 17.94 -14.04
CA VAL A 68 2.76 17.91 -15.36
C VAL A 68 3.63 17.19 -16.39
N ALA A 69 4.93 17.52 -16.46
CA ALA A 69 5.85 16.86 -17.38
C ALA A 69 5.99 15.36 -17.12
N CYS A 70 6.06 14.95 -15.84
CA CYS A 70 6.09 13.53 -15.46
C CYS A 70 4.81 12.82 -15.88
N HIS A 71 3.64 13.42 -15.61
CA HIS A 71 2.33 12.87 -15.95
C HIS A 71 2.18 12.67 -17.47
N THR A 72 2.50 13.70 -18.24
CA THR A 72 2.34 13.69 -19.70
C THR A 72 3.30 12.68 -20.37
N LEU A 73 4.58 12.68 -19.99
CA LEU A 73 5.57 11.79 -20.59
C LEU A 73 5.26 10.32 -20.33
N ASN A 74 4.82 9.99 -19.11
CA ASN A 74 4.59 8.59 -18.72
C ASN A 74 3.16 8.10 -18.99
N GLY A 75 2.28 8.93 -19.58
CA GLY A 75 0.89 8.59 -19.87
C GLY A 75 0.17 8.06 -18.62
N LEU A 76 0.22 8.84 -17.53
CA LEU A 76 -0.37 8.45 -16.26
C LEU A 76 -1.90 8.60 -16.31
N ASP A 77 -2.60 7.83 -15.50
CA ASP A 77 -4.04 7.98 -15.31
C ASP A 77 -4.34 9.30 -14.58
N GLU A 78 -5.57 9.80 -14.65
CA GLU A 78 -5.96 11.09 -14.05
C GLU A 78 -5.65 11.16 -12.56
N ASP A 79 -5.83 10.04 -11.84
CA ASP A 79 -5.58 9.92 -10.40
C ASP A 79 -4.16 9.45 -10.07
N GLU A 80 -3.29 9.26 -11.06
CA GLU A 80 -1.95 8.73 -10.89
C GLU A 80 -0.91 9.86 -10.90
N ALA A 81 -0.20 10.04 -9.82
CA ALA A 81 0.89 11.01 -9.71
C ALA A 81 2.18 10.34 -9.20
N TRP A 82 3.23 10.30 -10.04
CA TRP A 82 4.54 9.75 -9.65
C TRP A 82 5.45 10.79 -9.02
N ARG A 83 5.10 12.06 -9.16
CA ARG A 83 5.76 13.19 -8.51
C ARG A 83 4.68 14.08 -7.92
N ASP A 84 4.93 14.57 -6.74
CA ASP A 84 4.03 15.46 -6.04
C ASP A 84 4.74 16.75 -5.62
N VAL A 85 3.96 17.79 -5.31
CA VAL A 85 4.44 19.08 -4.81
C VAL A 85 3.57 19.46 -3.61
N GLY A 86 4.17 19.40 -2.43
CA GLY A 86 3.56 19.75 -1.16
C GLY A 86 4.07 21.06 -0.57
N LEU A 87 3.41 21.49 0.48
CA LEU A 87 3.81 22.63 1.30
C LEU A 87 4.13 22.15 2.71
N LEU A 88 5.28 22.56 3.22
CA LEU A 88 5.65 22.43 4.62
C LEU A 88 5.50 23.78 5.31
N GLU A 89 5.00 23.76 6.53
CA GLU A 89 4.87 24.95 7.39
C GLU A 89 5.62 24.76 8.69
N GLY A 90 6.13 25.86 9.25
CA GLY A 90 6.79 25.85 10.55
C GLY A 90 5.81 25.56 11.67
N GLY A 91 6.31 24.88 12.73
CA GLY A 91 5.60 24.73 13.99
C GLY A 91 5.72 25.96 14.86
N ASP A 92 5.46 25.78 16.17
CA ASP A 92 5.45 26.87 17.15
C ASP A 92 6.81 27.61 17.27
N ASP A 93 7.92 26.91 16.97
CA ASP A 93 9.29 27.44 17.05
C ASP A 93 9.67 28.30 15.83
N ALA A 94 8.93 28.21 14.73
CA ALA A 94 9.21 28.92 13.48
C ALA A 94 7.91 29.39 12.81
N PRO A 95 7.14 30.25 13.48
CA PRO A 95 5.86 30.74 12.94
C PRO A 95 6.11 31.53 11.66
N GLY A 96 5.32 31.23 10.63
CA GLY A 96 5.45 31.86 9.31
C GLY A 96 6.50 31.24 8.38
N PHE A 97 7.24 30.21 8.79
CA PHE A 97 8.07 29.45 7.88
C PHE A 97 7.21 28.63 6.92
N GLN A 98 7.49 28.77 5.62
CA GLN A 98 6.86 28.00 4.56
C GLN A 98 7.91 27.53 3.56
N GLN A 99 7.78 26.28 3.12
CA GLN A 99 8.67 25.67 2.13
C GLN A 99 7.88 24.75 1.21
N THR A 100 7.94 25.02 -0.08
CA THR A 100 7.41 24.08 -1.09
C THR A 100 8.44 22.97 -1.32
N VAL A 101 7.96 21.73 -1.41
CA VAL A 101 8.81 20.56 -1.62
C VAL A 101 8.22 19.72 -2.73
N THR A 102 9.06 19.33 -3.69
CA THR A 102 8.68 18.33 -4.69
C THR A 102 9.26 16.98 -4.31
N THR A 103 8.45 15.94 -4.39
CA THR A 103 8.82 14.59 -3.99
C THR A 103 8.42 13.54 -5.03
N PRO A 104 9.29 12.60 -5.41
CA PRO A 104 8.98 11.41 -6.21
C PRO A 104 9.27 10.14 -5.41
N CYS A 105 9.41 8.99 -6.11
CA CYS A 105 10.08 7.83 -5.55
C CYS A 105 11.53 8.15 -5.18
N HIS A 106 11.94 7.75 -3.98
CA HIS A 106 13.29 8.03 -3.46
C HIS A 106 14.33 6.98 -3.83
N HIS A 107 14.01 5.98 -4.62
CA HIS A 107 14.91 4.88 -5.02
C HIS A 107 15.77 4.36 -3.87
N CYS A 108 15.13 4.03 -2.75
CA CYS A 108 15.72 3.69 -1.46
C CYS A 108 16.82 2.65 -1.54
N LEU A 109 17.77 2.66 -0.59
CA LEU A 109 18.78 1.60 -0.47
C LEU A 109 18.12 0.25 -0.12
N GLU A 110 17.18 0.29 0.82
CA GLU A 110 16.38 -0.87 1.25
C GLU A 110 14.92 -0.66 0.81
N PRO A 111 14.56 -0.97 -0.45
CA PRO A 111 13.24 -0.64 -0.98
C PRO A 111 12.17 -1.60 -0.48
N GLU A 112 11.44 -1.21 0.57
CA GLU A 112 10.39 -2.02 1.19
C GLU A 112 9.26 -2.38 0.21
N CYS A 113 9.00 -1.55 -0.81
CA CYS A 113 8.06 -1.89 -1.89
C CYS A 113 8.49 -3.13 -2.69
N MET A 114 9.80 -3.32 -2.89
CA MET A 114 10.36 -4.50 -3.54
C MET A 114 10.33 -5.71 -2.61
N HIS A 115 10.74 -5.54 -1.35
CA HIS A 115 10.74 -6.63 -0.36
C HIS A 115 9.34 -7.16 -0.08
N GLY A 116 8.32 -6.27 -0.08
CA GLY A 116 6.93 -6.66 0.12
C GLY A 116 6.29 -7.33 -1.11
N CYS A 117 6.86 -7.22 -2.30
CA CYS A 117 6.22 -7.71 -3.51
C CYS A 117 6.12 -9.25 -3.55
N PRO A 118 4.90 -9.84 -3.64
CA PRO A 118 4.74 -11.29 -3.63
C PRO A 118 5.17 -11.96 -4.94
N VAL A 119 5.25 -11.23 -6.05
CA VAL A 119 5.47 -11.77 -7.39
C VAL A 119 6.78 -11.30 -8.03
N GLY A 120 7.63 -10.61 -7.27
CA GLY A 120 8.91 -10.10 -7.78
C GLY A 120 8.77 -9.04 -8.87
N ALA A 121 7.70 -8.22 -8.84
CA ALA A 121 7.45 -7.18 -9.84
C ALA A 121 8.31 -5.92 -9.63
N TYR A 122 9.43 -6.03 -8.95
CA TYR A 122 10.40 -4.95 -8.77
C TYR A 122 11.82 -5.45 -8.99
N GLU A 123 12.61 -4.58 -9.56
CA GLU A 123 14.04 -4.78 -9.76
C GLU A 123 14.80 -3.55 -9.28
N LYS A 124 15.90 -3.74 -8.57
CA LYS A 124 16.85 -2.67 -8.29
C LYS A 124 18.06 -2.88 -9.21
N GLU A 125 18.28 -1.92 -10.12
CA GLU A 125 19.33 -2.00 -11.11
C GLU A 125 20.70 -1.90 -10.42
N PRO A 126 21.61 -2.87 -10.62
CA PRO A 126 22.84 -2.96 -9.86
C PRO A 126 23.79 -1.78 -10.09
N ASP A 127 23.84 -1.25 -11.33
CA ASP A 127 24.77 -0.22 -11.73
C ASP A 127 24.34 1.20 -11.33
N THR A 128 23.01 1.43 -11.33
CA THR A 128 22.46 2.77 -11.12
C THR A 128 21.75 2.93 -9.78
N GLY A 129 21.38 1.82 -9.13
CA GLY A 129 20.57 1.81 -7.92
C GLY A 129 19.08 2.19 -8.15
N ILE A 130 18.67 2.39 -9.39
CA ILE A 130 17.28 2.73 -9.72
C ILE A 130 16.40 1.53 -9.42
N VAL A 131 15.35 1.76 -8.61
CA VAL A 131 14.33 0.75 -8.35
C VAL A 131 13.24 0.88 -9.43
N ARG A 132 13.09 -0.15 -10.25
CA ARG A 132 12.14 -0.21 -11.37
C ARG A 132 10.95 -1.09 -11.00
N HIS A 133 9.80 -0.80 -11.56
CA HIS A 133 8.63 -1.68 -11.52
C HIS A 133 8.53 -2.44 -12.84
N LEU A 134 8.21 -3.74 -12.75
CA LEU A 134 8.05 -4.64 -13.89
C LEU A 134 6.55 -4.88 -14.11
N ASP A 135 5.95 -4.10 -15.01
CA ASP A 135 4.51 -4.03 -15.24
C ASP A 135 3.89 -5.39 -15.65
N ASP A 136 4.64 -6.20 -16.40
CA ASP A 136 4.23 -7.51 -16.87
C ASP A 136 4.14 -8.58 -15.78
N GLN A 137 4.83 -8.36 -14.66
CA GLN A 137 4.84 -9.28 -13.53
C GLN A 137 3.81 -8.92 -12.45
N CYS A 138 3.34 -7.68 -12.44
CA CYS A 138 2.47 -7.16 -11.41
C CYS A 138 1.09 -7.84 -11.43
N ILE A 139 0.57 -8.14 -10.23
CA ILE A 139 -0.78 -8.69 -10.03
C ILE A 139 -1.79 -7.65 -9.54
N GLY A 140 -1.34 -6.40 -9.28
CA GLY A 140 -2.22 -5.33 -8.81
C GLY A 140 -2.76 -5.52 -7.39
N CYS A 141 -2.00 -6.15 -6.49
CA CYS A 141 -2.42 -6.39 -5.10
C CYS A 141 -2.22 -5.18 -4.16
N GLU A 142 -1.64 -4.10 -4.64
CA GLU A 142 -1.42 -2.83 -3.93
C GLU A 142 -0.58 -2.92 -2.63
N TYR A 143 -0.06 -4.09 -2.26
CA TYR A 143 0.70 -4.25 -1.01
C TYR A 143 1.95 -3.35 -0.95
N CYS A 144 2.61 -3.11 -2.08
CA CYS A 144 3.74 -2.20 -2.17
C CYS A 144 3.39 -0.73 -1.86
N ILE A 145 2.13 -0.29 -2.09
CA ILE A 145 1.63 1.03 -1.67
C ILE A 145 1.61 1.11 -0.14
N LEU A 146 1.14 0.06 0.52
CA LEU A 146 1.08 -0.02 1.97
C LEU A 146 2.48 -0.09 2.61
N LYS A 147 3.44 -0.72 1.93
CA LYS A 147 4.83 -0.89 2.38
C LYS A 147 5.68 0.37 2.19
N CYS A 148 5.30 1.27 1.28
CA CYS A 148 6.03 2.50 1.04
C CYS A 148 5.63 3.59 2.04
N PRO A 149 6.54 4.08 2.90
CA PRO A 149 6.19 5.16 3.83
C PRO A 149 5.99 6.52 3.14
N TYR A 150 6.41 6.66 1.87
CA TYR A 150 6.35 7.89 1.08
C TYR A 150 5.24 7.90 0.04
N ASP A 151 4.38 6.88 0.02
CA ASP A 151 3.26 6.74 -0.92
C ASP A 151 3.67 6.89 -2.40
N ALA A 152 4.88 6.43 -2.75
CA ALA A 152 5.41 6.58 -4.11
C ALA A 152 4.80 5.63 -5.15
N PRO A 153 4.51 4.34 -4.87
CA PRO A 153 3.77 3.50 -5.80
C PRO A 153 2.31 3.92 -5.88
N LYS A 154 1.74 3.98 -7.10
CA LYS A 154 0.34 4.35 -7.37
C LYS A 154 -0.33 3.27 -8.18
N TYR A 155 -1.63 3.07 -7.95
CA TYR A 155 -2.43 2.08 -8.69
C TYR A 155 -2.99 2.70 -9.96
N SER A 156 -2.77 2.04 -11.10
CA SER A 156 -3.38 2.39 -12.38
C SER A 156 -4.65 1.56 -12.57
N HIS A 157 -5.80 2.22 -12.48
CA HIS A 157 -7.10 1.57 -12.69
C HIS A 157 -7.28 1.06 -14.12
N LYS A 158 -6.74 1.78 -15.13
CA LYS A 158 -6.81 1.38 -16.54
C LYS A 158 -6.01 0.10 -16.83
N ARG A 159 -4.88 -0.08 -16.14
CA ARG A 159 -3.98 -1.23 -16.35
C ARG A 159 -4.20 -2.37 -15.35
N GLY A 160 -4.84 -2.11 -14.22
CA GLY A 160 -4.99 -3.07 -13.12
C GLY A 160 -3.65 -3.46 -12.47
N ILE A 161 -2.68 -2.54 -12.43
CA ILE A 161 -1.35 -2.75 -11.86
C ILE A 161 -0.91 -1.53 -11.06
N VAL A 162 0.08 -1.73 -10.19
CA VAL A 162 0.77 -0.62 -9.54
C VAL A 162 1.89 -0.13 -10.47
N ARG A 163 2.13 1.18 -10.48
CA ARG A 163 3.26 1.81 -11.16
C ARG A 163 3.93 2.82 -10.24
N LYS A 164 5.14 3.26 -10.57
CA LYS A 164 5.84 4.32 -9.84
C LYS A 164 6.95 4.95 -10.70
N CYS A 165 7.46 6.08 -10.26
CA CYS A 165 8.62 6.72 -10.85
C CYS A 165 9.81 5.75 -10.97
N ASP A 166 10.38 5.66 -12.16
CA ASP A 166 11.57 4.88 -12.54
C ASP A 166 12.79 5.78 -12.82
N MET A 167 12.74 7.06 -12.41
CA MET A 167 13.73 8.10 -12.69
C MET A 167 13.92 8.38 -14.21
N CYS A 168 12.94 8.02 -15.04
CA CYS A 168 13.04 8.03 -16.50
C CYS A 168 14.32 7.31 -16.98
N HIS A 169 14.58 6.11 -16.47
CA HIS A 169 15.86 5.40 -16.63
C HIS A 169 16.29 5.26 -18.10
N GLN A 170 15.32 5.08 -19.03
CA GLN A 170 15.62 5.00 -20.47
C GLN A 170 16.27 6.29 -20.97
N ARG A 171 15.69 7.44 -20.59
CA ARG A 171 16.26 8.75 -20.94
C ARG A 171 17.65 8.94 -20.35
N LEU A 172 17.84 8.59 -19.08
CA LEU A 172 19.15 8.67 -18.43
C LEU A 172 20.21 7.78 -19.13
N THR A 173 19.83 6.61 -19.63
CA THR A 173 20.75 5.74 -20.39
C THR A 173 21.15 6.33 -21.75
N GLU A 174 20.28 7.16 -22.32
CA GLU A 174 20.51 7.90 -23.57
C GLU A 174 21.21 9.25 -23.34
N GLY A 175 21.52 9.59 -22.08
CA GLY A 175 22.16 10.87 -21.72
C GLY A 175 21.20 12.04 -21.67
N GLU A 176 19.89 11.76 -21.58
CA GLU A 176 18.85 12.75 -21.42
C GLU A 176 18.39 12.88 -19.97
N ALA A 177 18.03 14.09 -19.57
CA ALA A 177 17.50 14.32 -18.23
C ALA A 177 16.05 13.79 -18.09
N PRO A 178 15.64 13.33 -16.89
CA PRO A 178 14.25 13.02 -16.60
C PRO A 178 13.32 14.20 -16.91
N ALA A 179 12.08 13.90 -17.32
CA ALA A 179 11.11 14.93 -17.70
C ALA A 179 10.92 16.02 -16.63
N CYS A 180 10.91 15.63 -15.37
CA CYS A 180 10.76 16.54 -14.24
C CYS A 180 11.98 17.47 -14.03
N VAL A 181 13.18 17.02 -14.41
CA VAL A 181 14.41 17.83 -14.38
C VAL A 181 14.36 18.85 -15.51
N GLN A 182 14.07 18.40 -16.73
CA GLN A 182 13.98 19.30 -17.89
C GLN A 182 12.91 20.37 -17.75
N ALA A 183 11.76 20.01 -17.16
CA ALA A 183 10.62 20.92 -17.05
C ALA A 183 10.72 21.91 -15.89
N CYS A 184 11.75 21.78 -15.03
CA CYS A 184 11.88 22.68 -13.88
C CYS A 184 12.43 24.04 -14.31
N PRO A 185 11.63 25.13 -14.29
CA PRO A 185 12.04 26.43 -14.82
C PRO A 185 13.13 27.09 -13.96
N THR A 186 13.27 26.66 -12.71
CA THR A 186 14.25 27.21 -11.75
C THR A 186 15.42 26.25 -11.49
N GLU A 187 15.48 25.14 -12.22
CA GLU A 187 16.52 24.11 -12.05
C GLU A 187 16.66 23.62 -10.60
N ALA A 188 15.52 23.52 -9.90
CA ALA A 188 15.48 23.06 -8.52
C ALA A 188 15.71 21.55 -8.41
N ILE A 189 15.62 20.80 -9.51
CA ILE A 189 15.72 19.33 -9.51
C ILE A 189 16.89 18.91 -10.37
N SER A 190 17.77 18.09 -9.81
CA SER A 190 18.89 17.47 -10.53
C SER A 190 19.03 16.00 -10.18
N ILE A 191 19.81 15.28 -10.98
CA ILE A 191 20.26 13.92 -10.66
C ILE A 191 21.72 14.00 -10.24
N ILE A 192 22.05 13.37 -9.14
CA ILE A 192 23.42 13.27 -8.65
C ILE A 192 23.79 11.82 -8.34
N LYS A 193 25.07 11.57 -8.12
CA LYS A 193 25.59 10.30 -7.58
C LYS A 193 25.81 10.44 -6.08
N ILE A 194 25.40 9.43 -5.31
CA ILE A 194 25.65 9.38 -3.86
C ILE A 194 26.37 8.11 -3.49
N ASN A 195 27.22 8.20 -2.48
CA ASN A 195 27.85 7.03 -1.88
C ASN A 195 26.88 6.34 -0.92
N THR A 196 26.63 5.04 -1.14
CA THR A 196 25.66 4.26 -0.37
C THR A 196 26.12 4.00 1.07
N ALA A 197 27.44 3.95 1.32
CA ALA A 197 27.98 3.76 2.67
C ALA A 197 27.78 5.03 3.53
N THR A 198 28.04 6.22 2.96
CA THR A 198 27.82 7.49 3.64
C THR A 198 26.34 7.65 4.03
N LEU A 199 25.43 7.31 3.12
CA LEU A 199 24.00 7.40 3.39
C LEU A 199 23.56 6.52 4.57
N ARG A 200 24.13 5.33 4.73
CA ARG A 200 23.83 4.44 5.86
C ARG A 200 24.27 5.03 7.21
N ILE A 201 25.31 5.84 7.22
CA ILE A 201 25.85 6.48 8.43
C ILE A 201 25.07 7.74 8.77
N GLU A 202 24.91 8.64 7.81
CA GLU A 202 24.29 9.94 8.01
C GLU A 202 22.77 9.82 8.27
N ASN A 203 22.11 8.93 7.53
CA ASN A 203 20.68 8.64 7.63
C ASN A 203 19.78 9.88 7.83
N ASN A 204 20.19 11.02 7.26
CA ASN A 204 19.49 12.29 7.35
C ASN A 204 18.51 12.44 6.19
N PHE A 205 17.30 12.86 6.53
CA PHE A 205 16.25 13.13 5.56
C PHE A 205 15.50 14.40 5.97
N LEU A 206 14.54 14.82 5.15
CA LEU A 206 13.78 16.03 5.39
C LEU A 206 13.01 15.92 6.74
N PRO A 207 13.12 16.92 7.64
CA PRO A 207 12.31 16.96 8.86
C PRO A 207 10.81 16.88 8.54
N GLY A 208 10.02 16.24 9.41
CA GLY A 208 8.59 16.02 9.20
C GLY A 208 8.24 14.87 8.25
N ALA A 209 9.20 14.33 7.48
CA ALA A 209 9.01 13.14 6.68
C ALA A 209 9.02 11.84 7.52
N PRO A 210 8.51 10.72 7.00
CA PRO A 210 8.65 9.41 7.65
C PRO A 210 10.11 9.08 7.96
N THR A 211 10.33 8.32 9.06
CA THR A 211 11.70 7.97 9.49
C THR A 211 12.52 7.30 8.37
N PRO A 212 13.70 7.82 8.06
CA PRO A 212 14.54 7.26 7.01
C PRO A 212 15.11 5.87 7.36
N ALA A 213 15.09 5.47 8.64
CA ALA A 213 15.61 4.18 9.10
C ALA A 213 14.88 2.97 8.50
N ILE A 214 13.66 3.14 7.98
CA ILE A 214 12.86 2.03 7.41
C ILE A 214 13.40 1.60 6.05
N THR A 215 13.70 2.56 5.16
CA THR A 215 13.99 2.27 3.75
C THR A 215 15.30 2.87 3.25
N LEU A 216 15.93 3.75 4.03
CA LEU A 216 17.09 4.53 3.64
C LEU A 216 16.85 5.27 2.30
N PRO A 217 15.97 6.29 2.29
CA PRO A 217 15.65 7.06 1.09
C PRO A 217 16.89 7.81 0.60
N THR A 218 17.09 7.86 -0.71
CA THR A 218 18.33 8.43 -1.25
C THR A 218 18.22 9.89 -1.64
N THR A 219 17.01 10.40 -1.94
CA THR A 219 16.79 11.80 -2.35
C THR A 219 17.45 12.77 -1.36
N ARG A 220 18.15 13.76 -1.90
CA ARG A 220 18.79 14.83 -1.13
C ARG A 220 18.01 16.12 -1.26
N TYR A 221 17.65 16.70 -0.13
CA TYR A 221 17.09 18.04 -0.02
C TYR A 221 18.17 18.97 0.49
N VAL A 222 18.52 19.99 -0.32
CA VAL A 222 19.62 20.90 -0.05
C VAL A 222 19.18 22.37 -0.16
N GLY A 223 20.05 23.30 0.19
CA GLY A 223 19.80 24.74 0.18
C GLY A 223 19.34 25.22 1.54
N ARG A 224 18.09 25.62 1.65
CA ARG A 224 17.54 26.25 2.85
C ARG A 224 17.53 25.32 4.07
N ASP A 225 17.99 25.83 5.20
CA ASP A 225 17.84 25.15 6.48
C ASP A 225 16.36 25.07 6.86
N VAL A 226 15.93 23.87 7.17
CA VAL A 226 14.52 23.56 7.49
C VAL A 226 14.41 23.30 8.99
N PRO A 227 13.53 24.03 9.72
CA PRO A 227 13.34 23.83 11.16
C PRO A 227 12.88 22.40 11.46
N ALA A 228 13.37 21.84 12.58
CA ALA A 228 13.01 20.48 12.99
C ALA A 228 11.50 20.30 13.31
N SER A 229 10.82 21.39 13.66
CA SER A 229 9.40 21.42 14.02
C SER A 229 8.44 21.54 12.83
N ILE A 230 8.93 21.49 11.58
CA ILE A 230 8.06 21.61 10.41
C ILE A 230 7.08 20.42 10.31
N LYS A 231 5.97 20.69 9.67
CA LYS A 231 4.91 19.72 9.37
C LYS A 231 4.34 19.95 7.98
N ALA A 232 3.74 18.93 7.40
CA ALA A 232 2.97 19.11 6.18
C ALA A 232 1.76 20.02 6.45
N ALA A 233 1.49 20.97 5.57
CA ALA A 233 0.38 21.93 5.75
C ALA A 233 -1.00 21.24 5.81
N ASP A 234 -1.13 20.08 5.17
CA ASP A 234 -2.32 19.25 5.16
C ASP A 234 -2.33 18.14 6.24
N GLN A 235 -1.32 18.10 7.13
CA GLN A 235 -1.18 17.05 8.16
C GLN A 235 -2.41 16.84 9.04
N SER A 236 -3.17 17.91 9.28
CA SER A 236 -4.39 17.87 10.10
C SER A 236 -5.66 17.54 9.31
N GLN A 237 -5.61 17.45 7.98
CA GLN A 237 -6.77 17.19 7.15
C GLN A 237 -7.27 15.76 7.33
N LEU A 238 -8.59 15.62 7.57
CA LEU A 238 -9.24 14.33 7.73
C LEU A 238 -9.71 13.78 6.38
N THR A 239 -8.78 13.40 5.52
CA THR A 239 -9.06 12.82 4.21
C THR A 239 -9.27 11.32 4.30
N LEU A 240 -10.35 10.83 3.69
CA LEU A 240 -10.64 9.40 3.60
C LEU A 240 -9.93 8.79 2.40
N GLN A 241 -9.29 7.66 2.61
CA GLN A 241 -8.80 6.84 1.49
C GLN A 241 -9.96 6.03 0.88
N PRO A 242 -9.90 5.71 -0.43
CA PRO A 242 -10.88 4.83 -1.06
C PRO A 242 -11.00 3.49 -0.33
N ALA A 243 -12.23 2.98 -0.21
CA ALA A 243 -12.47 1.71 0.46
C ALA A 243 -12.20 0.53 -0.48
N HIS A 244 -11.34 -0.39 -0.06
CA HIS A 244 -11.08 -1.65 -0.76
C HIS A 244 -12.07 -2.73 -0.29
N TRP A 245 -13.31 -2.65 -0.75
CA TRP A 245 -14.39 -3.55 -0.32
C TRP A 245 -14.07 -5.04 -0.47
N PRO A 246 -13.50 -5.53 -1.60
CA PRO A 246 -13.19 -6.96 -1.71
C PRO A 246 -12.19 -7.43 -0.65
N LEU A 247 -11.19 -6.62 -0.29
CA LEU A 247 -10.24 -6.93 0.77
C LEU A 247 -10.90 -6.94 2.16
N ALA A 248 -11.81 -6.01 2.43
CA ALA A 248 -12.56 -5.98 3.68
C ALA A 248 -13.45 -7.22 3.82
N PHE A 249 -14.17 -7.62 2.76
CA PHE A 249 -14.96 -8.85 2.73
C PHE A 249 -14.08 -10.09 2.89
N MET A 250 -12.94 -10.17 2.22
CA MET A 250 -11.98 -11.26 2.39
C MET A 250 -11.63 -11.43 3.87
N LEU A 251 -11.16 -10.37 4.52
CA LEU A 251 -10.73 -10.42 5.93
C LEU A 251 -11.83 -10.87 6.88
N VAL A 252 -13.03 -10.32 6.73
CA VAL A 252 -14.16 -10.63 7.63
C VAL A 252 -14.70 -12.03 7.37
N LEU A 253 -14.96 -12.37 6.12
CA LEU A 253 -15.57 -13.67 5.77
C LEU A 253 -14.64 -14.84 6.05
N THR A 254 -13.33 -14.70 5.79
CA THR A 254 -12.39 -15.77 6.11
C THR A 254 -12.31 -16.03 7.61
N GLN A 255 -12.25 -14.99 8.44
CA GLN A 255 -12.20 -15.13 9.90
C GLN A 255 -13.49 -15.72 10.46
N ILE A 256 -14.66 -15.22 10.02
CA ILE A 256 -15.96 -15.78 10.44
C ILE A 256 -16.10 -17.23 9.98
N GLY A 257 -15.80 -17.51 8.71
CA GLY A 257 -15.90 -18.87 8.15
C GLY A 257 -15.00 -19.87 8.86
N LEU A 258 -13.79 -19.47 9.24
CA LEU A 258 -12.89 -20.28 10.05
C LEU A 258 -13.45 -20.51 11.46
N GLY A 259 -13.94 -19.46 12.12
CA GLY A 259 -14.57 -19.59 13.43
C GLY A 259 -15.74 -20.55 13.44
N VAL A 260 -16.65 -20.45 12.47
CA VAL A 260 -17.79 -21.37 12.31
C VAL A 260 -17.33 -22.80 11.97
N SER A 261 -16.30 -22.95 11.14
CA SER A 261 -15.73 -24.28 10.84
C SER A 261 -15.08 -24.93 12.07
N ILE A 262 -14.47 -24.15 12.95
CA ILE A 262 -13.94 -24.65 14.23
C ILE A 262 -15.09 -25.05 15.17
N ALA A 263 -16.15 -24.24 15.26
CA ALA A 263 -17.33 -24.58 16.03
C ALA A 263 -17.98 -25.91 15.58
N ALA A 264 -17.95 -26.20 14.28
CA ALA A 264 -18.48 -27.45 13.72
C ALA A 264 -17.81 -28.72 14.25
N LEU A 265 -16.58 -28.63 14.77
CA LEU A 265 -15.89 -29.75 15.42
C LEU A 265 -16.62 -30.23 16.69
N PHE A 266 -17.41 -29.36 17.32
CA PHE A 266 -18.10 -29.57 18.58
C PHE A 266 -19.63 -29.58 18.47
N THR A 267 -20.16 -29.25 17.27
CA THR A 267 -21.59 -29.02 17.08
C THR A 267 -22.18 -29.91 15.97
N SER A 268 -22.37 -29.40 14.76
CA SER A 268 -23.10 -30.11 13.71
C SER A 268 -22.48 -29.95 12.32
N THR A 269 -22.81 -30.90 11.44
CA THR A 269 -22.46 -30.84 10.00
C THR A 269 -22.99 -29.58 9.30
N THR A 270 -24.16 -29.08 9.75
CA THR A 270 -24.71 -27.84 9.19
C THR A 270 -23.75 -26.66 9.40
N HIS A 271 -23.12 -26.55 10.57
CA HIS A 271 -22.10 -25.52 10.82
C HIS A 271 -20.83 -25.74 9.99
N ALA A 272 -20.47 -27.01 9.71
CA ALA A 272 -19.32 -27.29 8.82
C ALA A 272 -19.61 -26.77 7.39
N VAL A 273 -20.80 -27.03 6.86
CA VAL A 273 -21.21 -26.52 5.54
C VAL A 273 -21.25 -24.99 5.54
N MET A 274 -21.87 -24.37 6.54
CA MET A 274 -21.97 -22.91 6.66
C MET A 274 -20.56 -22.26 6.75
N GLY A 275 -19.70 -22.80 7.59
CA GLY A 275 -18.33 -22.31 7.76
C GLY A 275 -17.51 -22.40 6.46
N ALA A 276 -17.62 -23.55 5.75
CA ALA A 276 -16.96 -23.75 4.47
C ALA A 276 -17.46 -22.75 3.40
N LEU A 277 -18.77 -22.51 3.31
CA LEU A 277 -19.34 -21.57 2.35
C LEU A 277 -18.88 -20.14 2.63
N ILE A 278 -18.94 -19.69 3.89
CA ILE A 278 -18.51 -18.34 4.29
C ILE A 278 -17.01 -18.16 4.03
N PHE A 279 -16.19 -19.14 4.42
CA PHE A 279 -14.73 -19.08 4.20
C PHE A 279 -14.40 -18.99 2.72
N ASN A 280 -15.00 -19.83 1.88
CA ASN A 280 -14.72 -19.82 0.44
C ASN A 280 -15.25 -18.56 -0.26
N ALA A 281 -16.36 -17.98 0.21
CA ALA A 281 -16.80 -16.66 -0.25
C ALA A 281 -15.72 -15.57 0.04
N GLY A 282 -15.09 -15.63 1.21
CA GLY A 282 -13.93 -14.78 1.53
C GLY A 282 -12.74 -15.03 0.61
N MET A 283 -12.43 -16.28 0.26
CA MET A 283 -11.37 -16.63 -0.68
C MET A 283 -11.66 -16.13 -2.11
N VAL A 284 -12.91 -16.17 -2.54
CA VAL A 284 -13.33 -15.55 -3.82
C VAL A 284 -13.11 -14.04 -3.77
N ALA A 285 -13.54 -13.37 -2.69
CA ALA A 285 -13.31 -11.94 -2.51
C ALA A 285 -11.82 -11.58 -2.56
N ALA A 286 -10.93 -12.46 -2.05
CA ALA A 286 -9.48 -12.30 -2.15
C ALA A 286 -8.95 -12.25 -3.59
N THR A 287 -9.59 -12.93 -4.53
CA THR A 287 -9.20 -12.89 -5.94
C THR A 287 -9.75 -11.66 -6.66
N LEU A 288 -10.89 -11.14 -6.21
CA LEU A 288 -11.56 -9.99 -6.83
C LEU A 288 -10.88 -8.66 -6.56
N HIS A 289 -10.01 -8.56 -5.54
CA HIS A 289 -9.24 -7.33 -5.30
C HIS A 289 -7.96 -7.23 -6.16
N LEU A 290 -7.57 -8.30 -6.84
CA LEU A 290 -6.39 -8.30 -7.69
C LEU A 290 -6.70 -7.69 -9.05
N GLY A 291 -5.87 -6.75 -9.50
CA GLY A 291 -6.01 -6.17 -10.83
C GLY A 291 -5.68 -7.17 -11.96
N GLN A 292 -4.81 -8.17 -11.68
CA GLN A 292 -4.36 -9.20 -12.63
C GLN A 292 -4.40 -10.60 -11.99
N PRO A 293 -5.59 -11.14 -11.66
CA PRO A 293 -5.72 -12.37 -10.86
C PRO A 293 -5.09 -13.61 -11.53
N LEU A 294 -5.07 -13.69 -12.86
CA LEU A 294 -4.48 -14.82 -13.58
C LEU A 294 -2.95 -14.93 -13.41
N LYS A 295 -2.29 -13.87 -12.96
CA LYS A 295 -0.85 -13.88 -12.67
C LYS A 295 -0.55 -14.25 -11.22
N ALA A 296 -1.55 -14.41 -10.36
CA ALA A 296 -1.39 -14.63 -8.91
C ALA A 296 -0.62 -15.91 -8.55
N TRP A 297 -0.57 -16.90 -9.43
CA TRP A 297 0.22 -18.13 -9.24
C TRP A 297 1.72 -17.86 -8.98
N ARG A 298 2.23 -16.68 -9.39
CA ARG A 298 3.62 -16.26 -9.16
C ARG A 298 3.96 -15.93 -7.70
N PHE A 299 2.99 -15.97 -6.78
CA PHE A 299 3.18 -15.59 -5.38
C PHE A 299 4.35 -16.30 -4.70
N PHE A 300 4.72 -17.49 -5.14
CA PHE A 300 5.84 -18.25 -4.57
C PHE A 300 7.20 -17.55 -4.72
N LEU A 301 7.34 -16.60 -5.67
CA LEU A 301 8.57 -15.84 -5.87
C LEU A 301 8.91 -14.96 -4.65
N GLY A 302 7.90 -14.46 -3.96
CA GLY A 302 8.05 -13.61 -2.78
C GLY A 302 8.08 -14.34 -1.42
N LEU A 303 8.06 -15.68 -1.36
CA LEU A 303 7.94 -16.42 -0.10
C LEU A 303 9.02 -16.09 0.95
N LYS A 304 10.22 -15.72 0.51
CA LYS A 304 11.33 -15.37 1.42
C LYS A 304 11.15 -14.01 2.08
N THR A 305 10.53 -13.04 1.40
CA THR A 305 10.51 -11.64 1.80
C THR A 305 9.12 -11.10 2.11
N SER A 306 8.09 -11.54 1.36
CA SER A 306 6.73 -11.02 1.42
C SER A 306 5.84 -11.81 2.37
N TRP A 307 5.23 -11.13 3.34
CA TRP A 307 4.20 -11.74 4.19
C TRP A 307 2.92 -12.07 3.43
N LEU A 308 2.59 -11.31 2.37
CA LEU A 308 1.46 -11.62 1.50
C LEU A 308 1.64 -12.98 0.79
N SER A 309 2.85 -13.31 0.34
CA SER A 309 3.14 -14.65 -0.22
C SER A 309 2.92 -15.77 0.80
N ARG A 310 3.35 -15.55 2.04
CA ARG A 310 3.18 -16.51 3.14
C ARG A 310 1.71 -16.67 3.52
N GLU A 311 0.94 -15.58 3.50
CA GLU A 311 -0.50 -15.62 3.70
C GLU A 311 -1.19 -16.44 2.61
N ILE A 312 -0.92 -16.16 1.33
CA ILE A 312 -1.50 -16.90 0.20
C ILE A 312 -1.19 -18.40 0.36
N LEU A 313 0.04 -18.76 0.72
CA LEU A 313 0.41 -20.17 0.96
C LEU A 313 -0.38 -20.78 2.12
N ALA A 314 -0.47 -20.09 3.26
CA ALA A 314 -1.18 -20.56 4.44
C ALA A 314 -2.67 -20.80 4.16
N PHE A 315 -3.33 -19.84 3.49
CA PHE A 315 -4.73 -19.95 3.09
C PHE A 315 -4.94 -21.03 2.01
N SER A 316 -4.01 -21.20 1.07
CA SER A 316 -4.08 -22.27 0.05
C SER A 316 -4.01 -23.67 0.67
N LEU A 317 -3.18 -23.85 1.69
CA LEU A 317 -3.09 -25.10 2.44
C LEU A 317 -4.33 -25.34 3.31
N LEU A 318 -4.92 -24.28 3.84
CA LEU A 318 -6.10 -24.33 4.68
C LEU A 318 -7.38 -24.55 3.89
N ALA A 319 -7.51 -23.96 2.69
CA ALA A 319 -8.77 -23.91 1.93
C ALA A 319 -9.48 -25.27 1.72
N PRO A 320 -8.79 -26.38 1.46
CA PRO A 320 -9.45 -27.66 1.31
C PRO A 320 -10.05 -28.22 2.62
N ILE A 321 -9.55 -27.80 3.80
CA ILE A 321 -9.92 -28.41 5.08
C ILE A 321 -11.39 -28.15 5.45
N PRO A 322 -11.93 -26.91 5.46
CA PRO A 322 -13.33 -26.65 5.69
C PRO A 322 -14.25 -27.36 4.67
N LEU A 323 -13.83 -27.42 3.41
CA LEU A 323 -14.59 -28.13 2.36
C LEU A 323 -14.65 -29.63 2.61
N LEU A 324 -13.53 -30.25 2.98
CA LEU A 324 -13.50 -31.68 3.33
C LEU A 324 -14.39 -31.97 4.54
N LEU A 325 -14.31 -31.19 5.61
CA LEU A 325 -15.15 -31.36 6.80
C LEU A 325 -16.64 -31.21 6.48
N ALA A 326 -17.00 -30.32 5.56
CA ALA A 326 -18.36 -30.13 5.10
C ALA A 326 -18.86 -31.27 4.20
N ALA A 327 -18.01 -31.80 3.32
CA ALA A 327 -18.38 -32.79 2.30
C ALA A 327 -18.35 -34.25 2.81
N LEU A 328 -17.39 -34.59 3.68
CA LEU A 328 -17.16 -35.98 4.12
C LEU A 328 -18.42 -36.71 4.66
N PRO A 329 -19.34 -36.07 5.42
CA PRO A 329 -20.55 -36.72 5.89
C PRO A 329 -21.50 -37.20 4.78
N PHE A 330 -21.47 -36.57 3.61
CA PHE A 330 -22.33 -36.85 2.47
C PHE A 330 -21.69 -37.80 1.44
N LEU A 331 -20.39 -38.12 1.60
CA LEU A 331 -19.68 -39.02 0.71
C LEU A 331 -19.91 -40.48 1.11
N PRO A 332 -20.00 -41.42 0.14
CA PRO A 332 -20.07 -42.86 0.43
C PRO A 332 -18.82 -43.30 1.20
N GLU A 333 -18.90 -44.45 1.84
CA GLU A 333 -17.76 -45.04 2.57
C GLU A 333 -16.62 -45.42 1.60
N PHE A 334 -15.40 -45.02 1.94
CA PHE A 334 -14.19 -45.39 1.21
C PHE A 334 -13.03 -45.66 2.20
N PRO A 335 -12.00 -46.46 1.83
CA PRO A 335 -11.03 -47.01 2.75
C PRO A 335 -10.26 -46.01 3.61
N LEU A 336 -10.15 -44.70 3.19
CA LEU A 336 -9.41 -43.67 3.89
C LEU A 336 -10.28 -42.60 4.52
N LYS A 337 -11.62 -42.75 4.53
CA LYS A 337 -12.56 -41.68 4.98
C LYS A 337 -12.29 -41.25 6.41
N ASP A 338 -12.10 -42.20 7.31
CA ASP A 338 -11.83 -41.93 8.73
C ASP A 338 -10.49 -41.21 8.92
N LEU A 339 -9.46 -41.66 8.20
CA LEU A 339 -8.13 -41.01 8.24
C LEU A 339 -8.20 -39.56 7.73
N VAL A 340 -8.90 -39.32 6.61
CA VAL A 340 -9.09 -37.98 6.05
C VAL A 340 -9.89 -37.10 7.00
N SER A 341 -10.95 -37.63 7.60
CA SER A 341 -11.76 -36.92 8.61
C SER A 341 -10.92 -36.53 9.83
N PHE A 342 -10.16 -37.50 10.38
CA PHE A 342 -9.27 -37.27 11.52
C PHE A 342 -8.19 -36.23 11.21
N ALA A 343 -7.50 -36.37 10.08
CA ALA A 343 -6.47 -35.43 9.64
C ALA A 343 -7.03 -34.01 9.46
N SER A 344 -8.21 -33.88 8.84
CA SER A 344 -8.86 -32.60 8.64
C SER A 344 -9.26 -31.92 9.95
N LYS A 345 -9.80 -32.67 10.92
CA LYS A 345 -10.14 -32.14 12.26
C LYS A 345 -8.93 -31.66 13.04
N ILE A 346 -7.83 -32.43 13.04
CA ILE A 346 -6.61 -32.05 13.76
C ILE A 346 -5.89 -30.86 13.12
N SER A 347 -5.86 -30.79 11.78
CA SER A 347 -5.14 -29.75 11.06
C SER A 347 -5.87 -28.41 11.01
N LEU A 348 -7.20 -28.37 11.20
CA LEU A 348 -8.00 -27.15 11.07
C LEU A 348 -7.51 -26.02 11.98
N ILE A 349 -7.42 -26.26 13.28
CA ILE A 349 -7.06 -25.21 14.27
C ILE A 349 -5.65 -24.66 14.04
N PRO A 350 -4.59 -25.50 13.93
CA PRO A 350 -3.24 -24.96 13.72
C PRO A 350 -3.08 -24.23 12.38
N LEU A 351 -3.71 -24.73 11.31
CA LEU A 351 -3.65 -24.04 10.01
C LEU A 351 -4.47 -22.75 10.02
N ALA A 352 -5.63 -22.72 10.68
CA ALA A 352 -6.40 -21.49 10.87
C ALA A 352 -5.62 -20.44 11.67
N ALA A 353 -4.97 -20.87 12.76
CA ALA A 353 -4.12 -19.97 13.55
C ALA A 353 -2.95 -19.41 12.73
N LEU A 354 -2.30 -20.26 11.93
CA LEU A 354 -1.22 -19.84 11.03
C LEU A 354 -1.73 -18.84 9.97
N ALA A 355 -2.88 -19.10 9.34
CA ALA A 355 -3.46 -18.22 8.34
C ALA A 355 -3.83 -16.85 8.92
N ILE A 356 -4.49 -16.81 10.09
CA ILE A 356 -4.82 -15.57 10.79
C ILE A 356 -3.56 -14.81 11.21
N PHE A 357 -2.54 -15.52 11.68
CA PHE A 357 -1.26 -14.92 12.05
C PHE A 357 -0.57 -14.28 10.84
N THR A 358 -0.51 -14.98 9.70
CA THR A 358 0.10 -14.42 8.47
C THR A 358 -0.65 -13.20 7.97
N SER A 359 -1.99 -13.18 8.05
CA SER A 359 -2.79 -11.97 7.75
C SER A 359 -2.44 -10.81 8.67
N ALA A 360 -2.31 -11.03 9.97
CA ALA A 360 -1.92 -9.97 10.91
C ALA A 360 -0.51 -9.44 10.62
N MET A 361 0.41 -10.32 10.19
CA MET A 361 1.78 -9.95 9.84
C MET A 361 1.88 -9.05 8.61
N ILE A 362 0.97 -9.16 7.64
CA ILE A 362 0.90 -8.23 6.49
C ILE A 362 0.79 -6.79 6.97
N TYR A 363 -0.11 -6.53 7.90
CA TYR A 363 -0.32 -5.18 8.46
C TYR A 363 0.86 -4.74 9.32
N HIS A 364 1.37 -5.62 10.19
CA HIS A 364 2.53 -5.32 11.02
C HIS A 364 3.77 -4.95 10.20
N ASP A 365 4.00 -5.66 9.12
CA ASP A 365 5.16 -5.49 8.24
C ASP A 365 5.14 -4.16 7.46
N THR A 366 3.98 -3.47 7.38
CA THR A 366 3.90 -2.10 6.82
C THR A 366 4.54 -1.05 7.73
N ARG A 367 4.86 -1.40 8.98
CA ARG A 367 5.41 -0.52 10.03
C ARG A 367 4.56 0.73 10.31
N ARG A 368 3.29 0.71 9.93
CA ARG A 368 2.35 1.78 10.28
C ARG A 368 1.99 1.70 11.76
N VAL A 369 1.93 2.84 12.44
CA VAL A 369 1.79 2.93 13.91
C VAL A 369 0.59 2.15 14.45
N LEU A 370 -0.55 2.21 13.74
CA LEU A 370 -1.80 1.56 14.15
C LEU A 370 -1.89 0.07 13.76
N TRP A 371 -1.05 -0.39 12.84
CA TRP A 371 -1.06 -1.74 12.33
C TRP A 371 0.05 -2.60 12.95
N ASN A 372 0.35 -2.38 14.22
CA ASN A 372 1.32 -3.20 14.94
C ASN A 372 0.68 -4.51 15.44
N LEU A 373 1.51 -5.50 15.80
CA LEU A 373 1.02 -6.81 16.29
C LEU A 373 0.13 -6.72 17.53
N ARG A 374 0.40 -5.74 18.43
CA ARG A 374 -0.37 -5.59 19.66
C ARG A 374 -1.83 -5.22 19.40
N THR A 375 -2.10 -4.59 18.26
CA THR A 375 -3.44 -4.15 17.86
C THR A 375 -4.07 -5.09 16.83
N SER A 376 -3.34 -5.49 15.79
CA SER A 376 -3.86 -6.29 14.68
C SER A 376 -4.13 -7.74 15.10
N LEU A 377 -3.20 -8.38 15.83
CA LEU A 377 -3.32 -9.77 16.20
C LEU A 377 -4.54 -10.06 17.10
N PRO A 378 -4.78 -9.31 18.21
CA PRO A 378 -5.98 -9.52 19.01
C PRO A 378 -7.27 -9.32 18.22
N ASN A 379 -7.36 -8.29 17.38
CA ASN A 379 -8.55 -8.04 16.58
C ASN A 379 -8.89 -9.22 15.67
N PHE A 380 -7.90 -9.79 14.98
CA PHE A 380 -8.10 -10.89 14.05
C PHE A 380 -8.47 -12.18 14.77
N PHE A 381 -7.75 -12.53 15.82
CA PHE A 381 -8.04 -13.75 16.60
C PHE A 381 -9.38 -13.65 17.34
N LEU A 382 -9.71 -12.50 17.95
CA LEU A 382 -10.97 -12.32 18.67
C LEU A 382 -12.16 -12.41 17.72
N THR A 383 -12.06 -11.93 16.47
CA THR A 383 -13.14 -12.04 15.49
C THR A 383 -13.42 -13.51 15.15
N ALA A 384 -12.39 -14.31 14.85
CA ALA A 384 -12.54 -15.73 14.56
C ALA A 384 -13.02 -16.50 15.81
N THR A 385 -12.51 -16.16 16.99
CA THR A 385 -12.92 -16.77 18.26
C THR A 385 -14.36 -16.46 18.59
N ALA A 386 -14.81 -15.21 18.43
CA ALA A 386 -16.22 -14.82 18.63
C ALA A 386 -17.15 -15.64 17.72
N ALA A 387 -16.81 -15.75 16.44
CA ALA A 387 -17.59 -16.54 15.49
C ALA A 387 -17.64 -18.04 15.84
N SER A 388 -16.58 -18.59 16.45
CA SER A 388 -16.55 -19.97 16.94
C SER A 388 -17.42 -20.14 18.19
N ILE A 389 -17.22 -19.28 19.18
CA ILE A 389 -17.83 -19.39 20.50
C ILE A 389 -19.35 -19.09 20.47
N LEU A 390 -19.82 -18.30 19.51
CA LEU A 390 -21.24 -18.02 19.31
C LEU A 390 -22.09 -19.32 19.30
N PHE A 391 -21.57 -20.38 18.69
CA PHE A 391 -22.26 -21.68 18.56
C PHE A 391 -21.91 -22.70 19.65
N ILE A 392 -20.91 -22.44 20.49
CA ILE A 392 -20.42 -23.36 21.52
C ILE A 392 -20.90 -22.93 22.91
N SER A 393 -20.77 -21.63 23.24
CA SER A 393 -21.06 -21.09 24.56
C SER A 393 -21.48 -19.63 24.49
N PRO A 394 -22.78 -19.32 24.64
CA PRO A 394 -23.28 -17.94 24.61
C PRO A 394 -22.64 -17.02 25.65
N ASP A 395 -22.36 -17.53 26.87
CA ASP A 395 -21.76 -16.73 27.95
C ASP A 395 -20.36 -16.26 27.60
N ILE A 396 -19.53 -17.18 27.09
CA ILE A 396 -18.15 -16.84 26.66
C ILE A 396 -18.19 -15.94 25.42
N PHE A 397 -19.17 -16.10 24.53
CA PHE A 397 -19.40 -15.20 23.38
C PHE A 397 -19.60 -13.75 23.85
N VAL A 398 -20.44 -13.52 24.85
CA VAL A 398 -20.68 -12.18 25.40
C VAL A 398 -19.37 -11.56 25.90
N ILE A 399 -18.56 -12.32 26.64
CA ILE A 399 -17.27 -11.83 27.15
C ILE A 399 -16.34 -11.46 25.98
N THR A 400 -16.32 -12.29 24.92
CA THR A 400 -15.48 -12.03 23.72
C THR A 400 -15.93 -10.77 22.98
N ILE A 401 -17.23 -10.55 22.82
CA ILE A 401 -17.77 -9.33 22.19
C ILE A 401 -17.47 -8.11 23.04
N LEU A 402 -17.61 -8.19 24.36
CA LEU A 402 -17.25 -7.08 25.26
C LEU A 402 -15.76 -6.74 25.18
N ALA A 403 -14.87 -7.76 25.04
CA ALA A 403 -13.45 -7.54 24.83
C ALA A 403 -13.16 -6.83 23.49
N LEU A 404 -13.86 -7.20 22.41
CA LEU A 404 -13.77 -6.50 21.12
C LEU A 404 -14.24 -5.05 21.22
N ILE A 405 -15.37 -4.79 21.86
CA ILE A 405 -15.88 -3.44 22.08
C ILE A 405 -14.88 -2.61 22.91
N ALA A 406 -14.34 -3.18 23.97
CA ALA A 406 -13.34 -2.52 24.80
C ALA A 406 -12.07 -2.19 24.01
N LEU A 407 -11.57 -3.13 23.22
CA LEU A 407 -10.41 -2.90 22.33
C LEU A 407 -10.68 -1.77 21.33
N GLU A 408 -11.83 -1.77 20.67
CA GLU A 408 -12.21 -0.72 19.72
C GLU A 408 -12.35 0.66 20.38
N THR A 409 -12.93 0.72 21.57
CA THR A 409 -13.10 2.00 22.29
C THR A 409 -11.76 2.60 22.72
N THR A 410 -10.75 1.78 23.01
CA THR A 410 -9.39 2.29 23.34
C THR A 410 -8.80 3.10 22.19
N PHE A 411 -9.11 2.75 20.92
CA PHE A 411 -8.65 3.50 19.76
C PHE A 411 -9.33 4.86 19.56
N LEU A 412 -10.41 5.14 20.27
CA LEU A 412 -11.10 6.43 20.21
C LEU A 412 -10.57 7.44 21.26
N LEU A 413 -9.93 6.96 22.32
CA LEU A 413 -9.43 7.80 23.41
C LEU A 413 -8.46 8.91 22.95
N PRO A 414 -7.51 8.65 22.02
CA PRO A 414 -6.58 9.68 21.56
C PRO A 414 -7.23 10.86 20.85
N ALA A 415 -8.49 10.78 20.41
CA ALA A 415 -9.17 11.88 19.71
C ALA A 415 -9.23 13.19 20.52
N LYS A 416 -9.23 13.08 21.87
CA LYS A 416 -9.27 14.22 22.81
C LYS A 416 -7.90 14.88 23.02
N GLN A 417 -6.80 14.31 22.54
CA GLN A 417 -5.47 14.90 22.67
C GLN A 417 -5.39 16.22 21.90
N THR A 418 -4.66 17.17 22.40
CA THR A 418 -4.44 18.48 21.76
C THR A 418 -3.27 18.46 20.79
N SER A 419 -2.23 17.68 21.10
CA SER A 419 -1.06 17.51 20.23
C SER A 419 -1.34 16.52 19.12
N TRP A 420 -0.85 16.81 17.90
CA TRP A 420 -0.97 15.90 16.77
C TRP A 420 -0.19 14.60 17.02
N SER A 421 -0.82 13.49 16.69
CA SER A 421 -0.20 12.17 16.62
C SER A 421 -0.95 11.29 15.61
N PRO A 422 -0.31 10.27 15.03
CA PRO A 422 -1.01 9.32 14.15
C PRO A 422 -2.22 8.64 14.83
N HIS A 423 -2.12 8.37 16.11
CA HIS A 423 -3.24 7.81 16.90
C HIS A 423 -4.40 8.79 17.03
N GLN A 424 -4.11 10.06 17.33
CA GLN A 424 -5.12 11.12 17.39
C GLN A 424 -5.82 11.34 16.05
N HIS A 425 -5.04 11.42 14.98
CA HIS A 425 -5.55 11.60 13.62
C HIS A 425 -6.50 10.45 13.23
N SER A 426 -6.10 9.21 13.44
CA SER A 426 -6.94 8.04 13.19
C SER A 426 -8.20 8.00 14.08
N ALA A 427 -8.09 8.36 15.34
CA ALA A 427 -9.24 8.45 16.23
C ALA A 427 -10.24 9.53 15.78
N ARG A 428 -9.75 10.68 15.34
CA ARG A 428 -10.58 11.76 14.76
C ARG A 428 -11.28 11.35 13.47
N LEU A 429 -10.60 10.61 12.57
CA LEU A 429 -11.23 10.05 11.37
C LEU A 429 -12.43 9.15 11.72
N ARG A 430 -12.32 8.33 12.77
CA ARG A 430 -13.39 7.45 13.25
C ARG A 430 -14.57 8.18 13.87
N ILE A 431 -14.34 9.32 14.55
CA ILE A 431 -15.37 10.08 15.27
C ILE A 431 -16.07 11.08 14.34
N HIS A 432 -15.38 11.61 13.32
CA HIS A 432 -15.94 12.64 12.43
C HIS A 432 -16.39 12.06 11.09
N PRO A 433 -15.53 11.87 10.06
CA PRO A 433 -16.03 11.43 8.77
C PRO A 433 -16.55 9.99 8.75
N LEU A 434 -16.03 9.09 9.61
CA LEU A 434 -16.45 7.69 9.73
C LEU A 434 -17.34 7.44 10.97
N ALA A 435 -17.93 8.47 11.57
CA ALA A 435 -18.75 8.33 12.78
C ALA A 435 -19.89 7.32 12.62
N HIS A 436 -20.58 7.34 11.48
CA HIS A 436 -21.65 6.40 11.16
C HIS A 436 -21.14 4.94 11.11
N VAL A 437 -19.99 4.70 10.48
CA VAL A 437 -19.39 3.36 10.40
C VAL A 437 -18.99 2.88 11.80
N THR A 438 -18.36 3.73 12.59
CA THR A 438 -17.97 3.44 13.97
C THR A 438 -19.19 3.14 14.84
N PHE A 439 -20.24 3.94 14.71
CA PHE A 439 -21.52 3.72 15.41
C PHE A 439 -22.14 2.38 15.04
N PHE A 440 -22.31 2.10 13.74
CA PHE A 440 -22.89 0.84 13.29
C PHE A 440 -22.07 -0.37 13.74
N ARG A 441 -20.76 -0.28 13.74
CA ARG A 441 -19.88 -1.35 14.21
C ARG A 441 -20.06 -1.64 15.70
N LEU A 442 -20.06 -0.62 16.54
CA LEU A 442 -20.27 -0.78 17.98
C LEU A 442 -21.71 -1.18 18.31
N PHE A 443 -22.69 -0.61 17.62
CA PHE A 443 -24.09 -0.92 17.81
C PHE A 443 -24.43 -2.36 17.41
N SER A 444 -23.96 -2.84 16.26
CA SER A 444 -24.16 -4.22 15.84
C SER A 444 -23.48 -5.21 16.80
N ALA A 445 -22.25 -4.92 17.25
CA ALA A 445 -21.60 -5.73 18.28
C ALA A 445 -22.41 -5.79 19.58
N PHE A 446 -23.00 -4.67 20.01
CA PHE A 446 -23.87 -4.61 21.20
C PHE A 446 -25.17 -5.40 20.99
N LEU A 447 -25.82 -5.32 19.82
CA LEU A 447 -27.05 -6.05 19.50
C LEU A 447 -26.87 -7.57 19.44
N THR A 448 -25.67 -8.09 19.20
CA THR A 448 -25.42 -9.53 19.21
C THR A 448 -25.46 -10.13 20.60
N ILE A 449 -25.29 -9.32 21.65
CA ILE A 449 -25.32 -9.77 23.05
C ILE A 449 -26.70 -10.37 23.44
N PRO A 450 -27.84 -9.66 23.30
CA PRO A 450 -29.15 -10.24 23.59
C PRO A 450 -29.47 -11.43 22.66
N GLY A 451 -29.08 -11.35 21.39
CA GLY A 451 -29.32 -12.43 20.40
C GLY A 451 -28.68 -13.76 20.78
N ALA A 452 -27.55 -13.74 21.49
CA ALA A 452 -26.90 -14.95 21.97
C ALA A 452 -27.74 -15.74 22.98
N PHE A 453 -28.58 -15.06 23.76
CA PHE A 453 -29.45 -15.68 24.77
C PHE A 453 -30.86 -16.06 24.23
N VAL A 454 -31.24 -15.51 23.08
CA VAL A 454 -32.54 -15.78 22.45
C VAL A 454 -32.47 -16.94 21.45
N SER A 455 -31.27 -17.43 21.15
CA SER A 455 -31.09 -18.53 20.20
C SER A 455 -31.82 -19.81 20.66
N PRO A 456 -32.67 -20.46 19.83
CA PRO A 456 -33.37 -21.69 20.17
C PRO A 456 -32.48 -22.93 20.36
N TRP A 457 -31.18 -22.77 20.28
CA TRP A 457 -30.14 -23.80 20.51
C TRP A 457 -29.72 -23.91 21.97
N ALA A 458 -30.38 -23.19 22.89
CA ALA A 458 -30.14 -23.25 24.34
C ALA A 458 -31.01 -24.32 25.05
N THR A 459 -31.64 -25.23 24.27
CA THR A 459 -32.40 -26.39 24.81
C THR A 459 -31.87 -27.70 24.27
#